data_255ddc56d5346f2b95efeafae28d9a34
#
_entry.id   255ddc56d5346f2b95efeafae28d9a34
#
_cell.length_a   1.000
_cell.length_b   1.000
_cell.length_c   1.000
_cell.angle_alpha   90.00
_cell.angle_beta   90.00
_cell.angle_gamma   90.00
#
_symmetry.space_group_name_H-M   'P 1'
#
loop_
_entity.id
_entity.type
_entity.pdbx_description
1 polymer ?
#
loop_
_entity_poly.entity_id
_entity_poly.type
_entity_poly.pdbx_seq_one_letter_code
_entity_poly.pdbx_strand_id
1 'polypeptide(L)'
;MTRRAMTAGAAALIAAAAVAAPPAAEVVHLTLAGAIARGLEYNLGVTVGKQRVLDAEGARRVARAALLPQLSFAALQAREEISYAAYGLPVAPGTSPIVGPFDVTDARVYLAQPLLDASAASAARAAARRGAAAASTFADTREAVVYGVAELYLRAVTAESRIVAARAQLRTAQALFDRAADMKKAGTVPGIEVLRAQVELADEQQRLIAEENDLAKEKLALARAVGLPLEQPLELADAMPQGTGVAVSQGDALTQALATRHDLKALGSEVGAAEAERAAARRQAWPSLWAGADLGRIGPTLASAKSTFTLTAMLRLPLFEGGRIKGAEIRADARLAELRARLADLRRQVEYDVRAAFLDVRSAADRVRVNRNAVELANAQLGQAQDRFTAGISDNLEVVQAQGAVAAANENYFSSLYACNVAKLALARAIGVAEERAGEFLEGSK
;
A
#
# COMPACT_ATOMS: atom_id res chain seq x y z
N MET A 1 75.07 -29.34 -16.90
CA MET A 1 75.87 -28.13 -16.79
C MET A 1 74.99 -27.00 -17.37
N THR A 2 74.56 -26.01 -16.74
CA THR A 2 74.89 -25.19 -15.59
C THR A 2 73.69 -24.46 -15.07
N ARG A 3 73.48 -24.42 -13.77
CA ARG A 3 72.50 -23.61 -13.03
C ARG A 3 72.83 -22.14 -13.21
N ARG A 4 71.79 -21.34 -13.36
CA ARG A 4 71.80 -19.96 -12.84
C ARG A 4 70.47 -19.62 -12.22
N ALA A 5 70.48 -19.44 -10.93
CA ALA A 5 69.40 -18.89 -10.13
C ALA A 5 69.40 -17.35 -10.33
N MET A 6 68.21 -16.80 -10.49
CA MET A 6 67.95 -15.33 -10.33
C MET A 6 66.86 -15.18 -9.28
N THR A 7 67.28 -14.76 -8.12
CA THR A 7 66.42 -14.23 -7.06
C THR A 7 65.97 -12.84 -7.45
N ALA A 8 64.66 -12.64 -7.59
CA ALA A 8 64.02 -11.30 -7.66
C ALA A 8 63.17 -11.12 -6.41
N GLY A 9 63.59 -10.15 -5.59
CA GLY A 9 62.88 -9.79 -4.36
C GLY A 9 61.54 -9.10 -4.68
N ALA A 10 60.49 -9.62 -4.08
CA ALA A 10 59.15 -9.00 -4.08
C ALA A 10 59.10 -7.97 -2.94
N ALA A 11 59.23 -6.67 -3.29
CA ALA A 11 58.89 -5.60 -2.38
C ALA A 11 57.37 -5.45 -2.33
N ALA A 12 56.74 -5.90 -1.22
CA ALA A 12 55.35 -5.71 -0.96
C ALA A 12 55.06 -4.23 -0.61
N LEU A 13 54.50 -3.50 -1.53
CA LEU A 13 53.87 -2.18 -1.30
C LEU A 13 52.53 -2.40 -0.57
N ILE A 14 52.53 -2.21 0.74
CA ILE A 14 51.30 -2.08 1.52
C ILE A 14 50.73 -0.70 1.22
N ALA A 15 49.82 -0.60 0.26
CA ALA A 15 48.98 0.53 0.06
C ALA A 15 47.99 0.59 1.24
N ALA A 16 48.22 1.49 2.21
CA ALA A 16 47.23 1.84 3.22
C ALA A 16 46.05 2.51 2.51
N ALA A 17 44.98 1.72 2.26
CA ALA A 17 43.68 2.27 1.87
C ALA A 17 43.20 3.11 3.06
N ALA A 18 43.29 4.43 2.95
CA ALA A 18 42.60 5.36 3.84
C ALA A 18 41.09 5.03 3.69
N VAL A 19 40.53 4.39 4.70
CA VAL A 19 39.07 4.26 4.83
C VAL A 19 38.57 5.68 5.03
N ALA A 20 38.09 6.29 3.94
CA ALA A 20 37.37 7.56 4.01
C ALA A 20 36.18 7.33 4.96
N ALA A 21 36.13 8.10 6.04
CA ALA A 21 34.94 8.12 6.91
C ALA A 21 33.72 8.37 6.03
N PRO A 22 32.62 7.62 6.22
CA PRO A 22 31.40 7.88 5.45
C PRO A 22 31.03 9.37 5.64
N PRO A 23 30.59 10.06 4.58
CA PRO A 23 30.14 11.43 4.70
C PRO A 23 29.07 11.48 5.78
N ALA A 24 29.13 12.47 6.67
CA ALA A 24 28.09 12.68 7.69
C ALA A 24 26.75 12.67 6.97
N ALA A 25 25.84 11.79 7.41
CA ALA A 25 24.54 11.63 6.77
C ALA A 25 23.83 12.99 6.81
N GLU A 26 23.50 13.51 5.64
CA GLU A 26 22.81 14.80 5.47
C GLU A 26 21.45 14.71 6.21
N VAL A 27 21.16 15.69 7.06
CA VAL A 27 19.89 15.74 7.80
C VAL A 27 18.77 16.01 6.81
N VAL A 28 17.77 15.12 6.77
CA VAL A 28 16.59 15.29 5.91
C VAL A 28 15.54 16.11 6.67
N HIS A 29 15.29 17.33 6.18
CA HIS A 29 14.15 18.14 6.63
C HIS A 29 12.90 17.70 5.89
N LEU A 30 11.98 17.04 6.59
CA LEU A 30 10.79 16.44 6.01
C LEU A 30 9.55 17.26 6.37
N THR A 31 8.82 17.75 5.35
CA THR A 31 7.48 18.32 5.50
C THR A 31 6.42 17.24 5.36
N LEU A 32 5.21 17.48 5.81
CA LEU A 32 4.07 16.57 5.60
C LEU A 32 3.85 16.27 4.12
N ALA A 33 3.85 17.31 3.29
CA ALA A 33 3.71 17.15 1.84
C ALA A 33 4.85 16.32 1.24
N GLY A 34 6.09 16.56 1.69
CA GLY A 34 7.26 15.77 1.30
C GLY A 34 7.17 14.32 1.74
N ALA A 35 6.68 14.05 2.97
CA ALA A 35 6.44 12.71 3.47
C ALA A 35 5.41 11.95 2.63
N ILE A 36 4.28 12.59 2.31
CA ILE A 36 3.23 12.02 1.45
C ILE A 36 3.78 11.71 0.05
N ALA A 37 4.50 12.66 -0.58
CA ALA A 37 5.08 12.47 -1.91
C ALA A 37 6.04 11.27 -1.94
N ARG A 38 6.94 11.17 -0.95
CA ARG A 38 7.86 10.03 -0.82
C ARG A 38 7.12 8.73 -0.53
N GLY A 39 6.12 8.75 0.33
CA GLY A 39 5.27 7.59 0.60
C GLY A 39 4.60 7.06 -0.66
N LEU A 40 4.10 7.93 -1.52
CA LEU A 40 3.50 7.57 -2.82
C LEU A 40 4.52 7.04 -3.84
N GLU A 41 5.82 7.33 -3.66
CA GLU A 41 6.89 6.85 -4.55
C GLU A 41 7.51 5.53 -4.05
N TYR A 42 7.81 5.42 -2.76
CA TYR A 42 8.65 4.35 -2.21
C TYR A 42 7.91 3.34 -1.33
N ASN A 43 6.66 3.61 -0.92
CA ASN A 43 5.92 2.69 -0.06
C ASN A 43 5.66 1.34 -0.75
N LEU A 44 5.86 0.25 -0.01
CA LEU A 44 5.65 -1.11 -0.51
C LEU A 44 4.23 -1.32 -1.07
N GLY A 45 3.21 -0.75 -0.41
CA GLY A 45 1.82 -0.86 -0.86
C GLY A 45 1.62 -0.29 -2.26
N VAL A 46 2.22 0.88 -2.55
CA VAL A 46 2.18 1.51 -3.88
C VAL A 46 2.95 0.67 -4.90
N THR A 47 4.14 0.21 -4.55
CA THR A 47 4.97 -0.62 -5.43
C THR A 47 4.25 -1.92 -5.82
N VAL A 48 3.70 -2.65 -4.83
CA VAL A 48 2.93 -3.88 -5.05
C VAL A 48 1.64 -3.60 -5.84
N GLY A 49 0.94 -2.51 -5.51
CA GLY A 49 -0.28 -2.10 -6.22
C GLY A 49 -0.02 -1.84 -7.70
N LYS A 50 1.08 -1.17 -8.04
CA LYS A 50 1.51 -0.95 -9.44
C LYS A 50 1.75 -2.27 -10.19
N GLN A 51 2.40 -3.25 -9.54
CA GLN A 51 2.61 -4.57 -10.16
C GLN A 51 1.30 -5.32 -10.40
N ARG A 52 0.32 -5.21 -9.49
CA ARG A 52 -1.01 -5.81 -9.68
C ARG A 52 -1.77 -5.20 -10.86
N VAL A 53 -1.61 -3.91 -11.13
CA VAL A 53 -2.18 -3.28 -12.34
C VAL A 53 -1.52 -3.83 -13.60
N LEU A 54 -0.20 -4.00 -13.62
CA LEU A 54 0.53 -4.59 -14.74
C LEU A 54 0.13 -6.07 -14.97
N ASP A 55 -0.05 -6.85 -13.90
CA ASP A 55 -0.55 -8.23 -13.98
C ASP A 55 -1.96 -8.27 -14.61
N ALA A 56 -2.88 -7.42 -14.16
CA ALA A 56 -4.22 -7.33 -14.71
C ALA A 56 -4.23 -6.88 -16.19
N GLU A 57 -3.30 -5.99 -16.58
CA GLU A 57 -3.10 -5.62 -17.98
C GLU A 57 -2.56 -6.80 -18.81
N GLY A 58 -1.62 -7.57 -18.28
CA GLY A 58 -1.15 -8.82 -18.85
C GLY A 58 -2.28 -9.81 -19.09
N ALA A 59 -3.10 -10.05 -18.07
CA ALA A 59 -4.28 -10.91 -18.17
C ALA A 59 -5.28 -10.42 -19.22
N ARG A 60 -5.49 -9.10 -19.34
CA ARG A 60 -6.31 -8.51 -20.42
C ARG A 60 -5.74 -8.79 -21.81
N ARG A 61 -4.41 -8.66 -21.97
CA ARG A 61 -3.75 -8.96 -23.26
C ARG A 61 -3.89 -10.43 -23.64
N VAL A 62 -3.70 -11.35 -22.67
CA VAL A 62 -3.91 -12.79 -22.86
C VAL A 62 -5.35 -13.10 -23.28
N ALA A 63 -6.34 -12.54 -22.58
CA ALA A 63 -7.75 -12.75 -22.93
C ALA A 63 -8.10 -12.19 -24.31
N ARG A 64 -7.51 -11.06 -24.72
CA ARG A 64 -7.70 -10.48 -26.05
C ARG A 64 -7.00 -11.30 -27.12
N ALA A 65 -5.84 -11.89 -26.83
CA ALA A 65 -5.10 -12.73 -27.78
C ALA A 65 -5.90 -13.93 -28.26
N ALA A 66 -6.86 -14.44 -27.47
CA ALA A 66 -7.79 -15.49 -27.89
C ALA A 66 -8.71 -15.09 -29.06
N LEU A 67 -8.76 -13.80 -29.43
CA LEU A 67 -9.55 -13.27 -30.56
C LEU A 67 -8.68 -12.89 -31.76
N LEU A 68 -7.35 -12.97 -31.62
CA LEU A 68 -6.40 -12.53 -32.64
C LEU A 68 -5.82 -13.72 -33.43
N PRO A 69 -5.27 -13.48 -34.60
CA PRO A 69 -4.55 -14.50 -35.35
C PRO A 69 -3.39 -15.07 -34.53
N GLN A 70 -3.26 -16.39 -34.53
CA GLN A 70 -2.14 -17.10 -33.93
C GLN A 70 -1.31 -17.72 -35.03
N LEU A 71 -0.04 -17.40 -35.10
CA LEU A 71 0.92 -17.93 -36.04
C LEU A 71 1.95 -18.76 -35.30
N SER A 72 2.15 -19.99 -35.76
CA SER A 72 3.16 -20.90 -35.19
C SER A 72 3.93 -21.59 -36.32
N PHE A 73 5.18 -21.94 -36.04
CA PHE A 73 6.00 -22.76 -36.88
C PHE A 73 6.29 -24.08 -36.20
N ALA A 74 6.17 -25.18 -36.92
CA ALA A 74 6.59 -26.50 -36.46
C ALA A 74 7.46 -27.18 -37.51
N ALA A 75 8.48 -27.86 -37.02
CA ALA A 75 9.31 -28.75 -37.85
C ALA A 75 9.36 -30.12 -37.18
N LEU A 76 9.08 -31.15 -37.96
CA LEU A 76 9.06 -32.56 -37.58
C LEU A 76 10.02 -33.36 -38.44
N GLN A 77 10.82 -34.22 -37.82
CA GLN A 77 11.52 -35.32 -38.48
C GLN A 77 11.09 -36.60 -37.80
N ALA A 78 10.45 -37.48 -38.55
CA ALA A 78 9.97 -38.77 -38.06
C ALA A 78 10.49 -39.90 -38.95
N ARG A 79 10.68 -41.09 -38.40
CA ARG A 79 10.91 -42.32 -39.15
C ARG A 79 9.78 -43.28 -38.72
N GLU A 80 8.99 -43.65 -39.73
CA GLU A 80 7.71 -44.31 -39.52
C GLU A 80 7.60 -45.61 -40.31
N GLU A 81 6.86 -46.57 -39.73
CA GLU A 81 6.32 -47.74 -40.41
C GLU A 81 4.80 -47.71 -40.24
N ILE A 82 4.07 -47.86 -41.35
CA ILE A 82 2.61 -47.81 -41.38
C ILE A 82 2.06 -49.16 -41.81
N SER A 83 1.12 -49.72 -41.04
CA SER A 83 0.39 -50.93 -41.44
C SER A 83 -0.89 -50.56 -42.17
N TYR A 84 -0.97 -50.85 -43.47
CA TYR A 84 -2.17 -50.62 -44.26
C TYR A 84 -3.35 -51.47 -43.77
N ALA A 85 -3.08 -52.70 -43.24
CA ALA A 85 -4.13 -53.54 -42.65
C ALA A 85 -4.80 -52.86 -41.46
N ALA A 86 -4.08 -52.08 -40.66
CA ALA A 86 -4.67 -51.35 -39.50
C ALA A 86 -5.61 -50.23 -39.94
N TYR A 87 -5.48 -49.70 -41.14
CA TYR A 87 -6.37 -48.70 -41.74
C TYR A 87 -7.48 -49.32 -42.63
N GLY A 88 -7.58 -50.64 -42.65
CA GLY A 88 -8.59 -51.34 -43.49
C GLY A 88 -8.35 -51.20 -44.99
N LEU A 89 -7.15 -50.82 -45.42
CA LEU A 89 -6.82 -50.68 -46.82
C LEU A 89 -6.46 -52.04 -47.43
N PRO A 90 -7.01 -52.38 -48.62
CA PRO A 90 -6.70 -53.65 -49.29
C PRO A 90 -5.24 -53.66 -49.73
N VAL A 91 -4.54 -54.72 -49.38
CA VAL A 91 -3.17 -54.99 -49.78
C VAL A 91 -3.17 -56.04 -50.89
N ALA A 92 -2.45 -55.78 -51.99
CA ALA A 92 -2.38 -56.72 -53.09
C ALA A 92 -1.75 -58.06 -52.63
N PRO A 93 -2.22 -59.20 -53.16
CA PRO A 93 -1.66 -60.53 -52.81
C PRO A 93 -0.16 -60.56 -53.07
N GLY A 94 0.64 -60.93 -52.03
CA GLY A 94 2.11 -61.03 -52.10
C GLY A 94 2.87 -59.75 -51.74
N THR A 95 2.16 -58.65 -51.35
CA THR A 95 2.80 -57.44 -50.79
C THR A 95 2.73 -57.39 -49.28
N SER A 96 3.74 -56.82 -48.61
CA SER A 96 3.70 -56.62 -47.19
C SER A 96 2.60 -55.64 -46.78
N PRO A 97 1.79 -55.93 -45.76
CA PRO A 97 0.83 -54.98 -45.21
C PRO A 97 1.51 -53.81 -44.48
N ILE A 98 2.83 -53.90 -44.25
CA ILE A 98 3.63 -52.87 -43.59
C ILE A 98 4.45 -52.13 -44.65
N VAL A 99 4.33 -50.82 -44.68
CA VAL A 99 5.12 -49.90 -45.53
C VAL A 99 6.07 -49.10 -44.65
N GLY A 100 7.35 -49.18 -44.99
CA GLY A 100 8.40 -48.51 -44.24
C GLY A 100 9.57 -49.44 -43.91
N PRO A 101 10.55 -49.03 -43.09
CA PRO A 101 10.63 -47.67 -42.54
C PRO A 101 10.93 -46.60 -43.60
N PHE A 102 10.25 -45.46 -43.52
CA PHE A 102 10.50 -44.27 -44.32
C PHE A 102 10.63 -43.02 -43.46
N ASP A 103 11.41 -42.05 -43.93
CA ASP A 103 11.63 -40.80 -43.23
C ASP A 103 10.60 -39.77 -43.69
N VAL A 104 10.05 -39.00 -42.75
CA VAL A 104 9.14 -37.87 -42.96
C VAL A 104 9.73 -36.63 -42.36
N THR A 105 10.04 -35.65 -43.22
CA THR A 105 10.41 -34.30 -42.80
C THR A 105 9.26 -33.39 -43.14
N ASP A 106 8.67 -32.70 -42.14
CA ASP A 106 7.61 -31.70 -42.34
C ASP A 106 8.01 -30.41 -41.62
N ALA A 107 8.10 -29.30 -42.39
CA ALA A 107 8.38 -27.98 -41.88
C ALA A 107 7.30 -27.03 -42.36
N ARG A 108 6.50 -26.47 -41.41
CA ARG A 108 5.24 -25.82 -41.75
C ARG A 108 4.88 -24.68 -40.81
N VAL A 109 4.32 -23.60 -41.37
CA VAL A 109 3.73 -22.49 -40.66
C VAL A 109 2.22 -22.72 -40.57
N TYR A 110 1.67 -22.54 -39.37
CA TYR A 110 0.24 -22.66 -39.10
C TYR A 110 -0.31 -21.30 -38.70
N LEU A 111 -1.42 -20.91 -39.29
CA LEU A 111 -2.25 -19.79 -38.92
C LEU A 111 -3.59 -20.30 -38.35
N ALA A 112 -3.96 -19.87 -37.15
CA ALA A 112 -5.27 -20.12 -36.56
C ALA A 112 -5.93 -18.79 -36.22
N GLN A 113 -7.15 -18.56 -36.71
CA GLN A 113 -7.91 -17.33 -36.51
C GLN A 113 -9.34 -17.67 -36.07
N PRO A 114 -9.76 -17.31 -34.83
CA PRO A 114 -11.18 -17.29 -34.49
C PRO A 114 -11.88 -16.17 -35.26
N LEU A 115 -12.87 -16.52 -36.09
CA LEU A 115 -13.69 -15.55 -36.81
C LEU A 115 -14.92 -15.13 -36.02
N LEU A 116 -15.51 -16.08 -35.29
CA LEU A 116 -16.64 -15.86 -34.42
C LEU A 116 -16.47 -16.70 -33.14
N ASP A 117 -16.24 -16.04 -32.01
CA ASP A 117 -16.27 -16.65 -30.68
C ASP A 117 -16.87 -15.66 -29.68
N ALA A 118 -18.17 -15.75 -29.49
CA ALA A 118 -18.90 -14.84 -28.61
C ALA A 118 -18.56 -15.06 -27.12
N SER A 119 -18.16 -16.29 -26.74
CA SER A 119 -17.70 -16.60 -25.39
C SER A 119 -16.34 -15.93 -25.12
N ALA A 120 -15.36 -16.13 -26.00
CA ALA A 120 -14.05 -15.48 -25.89
C ALA A 120 -14.15 -13.94 -25.90
N ALA A 121 -15.01 -13.38 -26.77
CA ALA A 121 -15.26 -11.93 -26.78
C ALA A 121 -15.84 -11.41 -25.45
N SER A 122 -16.67 -12.20 -24.78
CA SER A 122 -17.20 -11.84 -23.47
C SER A 122 -16.16 -11.99 -22.36
N ALA A 123 -15.33 -13.03 -22.42
CA ALA A 123 -14.19 -13.22 -21.51
C ALA A 123 -13.16 -12.08 -21.63
N ALA A 124 -12.87 -11.63 -22.86
CA ALA A 124 -11.99 -10.47 -23.07
C ALA A 124 -12.57 -9.17 -22.46
N ARG A 125 -13.90 -8.99 -22.54
CA ARG A 125 -14.59 -7.87 -21.86
C ARG A 125 -14.51 -7.99 -20.35
N ALA A 126 -14.67 -9.19 -19.79
CA ALA A 126 -14.51 -9.44 -18.37
C ALA A 126 -13.09 -9.08 -17.88
N ALA A 127 -12.06 -9.53 -18.63
CA ALA A 127 -10.67 -9.19 -18.32
C ALA A 127 -10.40 -7.68 -18.39
N ALA A 128 -11.00 -6.96 -19.34
CA ALA A 128 -10.90 -5.50 -19.41
C ALA A 128 -11.53 -4.81 -18.19
N ARG A 129 -12.67 -5.29 -17.71
CA ARG A 129 -13.32 -4.79 -16.49
C ARG A 129 -12.50 -5.07 -15.24
N ARG A 130 -11.87 -6.25 -15.13
CA ARG A 130 -10.92 -6.56 -14.05
C ARG A 130 -9.69 -5.65 -14.08
N GLY A 131 -9.18 -5.31 -15.25
CA GLY A 131 -8.11 -4.31 -15.38
C GLY A 131 -8.53 -2.94 -14.82
N ALA A 132 -9.77 -2.49 -15.10
CA ALA A 132 -10.30 -1.26 -14.51
C ALA A 132 -10.48 -1.36 -12.98
N ALA A 133 -10.90 -2.53 -12.48
CA ALA A 133 -11.01 -2.79 -11.04
C ALA A 133 -9.63 -2.71 -10.37
N ALA A 134 -8.60 -3.33 -10.94
CA ALA A 134 -7.24 -3.30 -10.43
C ALA A 134 -6.68 -1.86 -10.38
N ALA A 135 -6.93 -1.04 -11.40
CA ALA A 135 -6.54 0.38 -11.40
C ALA A 135 -7.24 1.17 -10.30
N SER A 136 -8.54 0.93 -10.08
CA SER A 136 -9.29 1.58 -8.99
C SER A 136 -8.81 1.10 -7.60
N THR A 137 -8.51 -0.20 -7.44
CA THR A 137 -7.92 -0.73 -6.20
C THR A 137 -6.54 -0.11 -5.93
N PHE A 138 -5.75 0.12 -6.96
CA PHE A 138 -4.46 0.80 -6.82
C PHE A 138 -4.64 2.26 -6.35
N ALA A 139 -5.61 2.99 -6.93
CA ALA A 139 -5.93 4.34 -6.48
C ALA A 139 -6.41 4.35 -5.00
N ASP A 140 -7.22 3.38 -4.59
CA ASP A 140 -7.60 3.21 -3.18
C ASP A 140 -6.40 2.93 -2.25
N THR A 141 -5.44 2.12 -2.72
CA THR A 141 -4.19 1.87 -2.01
C THR A 141 -3.37 3.15 -1.82
N ARG A 142 -3.31 4.03 -2.81
CA ARG A 142 -2.62 5.34 -2.72
C ARG A 142 -3.26 6.22 -1.65
N GLU A 143 -4.58 6.32 -1.65
CA GLU A 143 -5.35 7.01 -0.60
C GLU A 143 -5.04 6.47 0.81
N ALA A 144 -4.93 5.14 0.96
CA ALA A 144 -4.59 4.51 2.23
C ALA A 144 -3.14 4.83 2.65
N VAL A 145 -2.20 4.86 1.71
CA VAL A 145 -0.80 5.23 1.97
C VAL A 145 -0.69 6.69 2.40
N VAL A 146 -1.41 7.60 1.74
CA VAL A 146 -1.46 9.01 2.14
C VAL A 146 -1.94 9.16 3.58
N TYR A 147 -3.06 8.51 3.91
CA TYR A 147 -3.60 8.51 5.28
C TYR A 147 -2.56 7.96 6.28
N GLY A 148 -1.98 6.79 6.02
CA GLY A 148 -1.03 6.15 6.94
C GLY A 148 0.27 6.94 7.13
N VAL A 149 0.81 7.52 6.05
CA VAL A 149 2.02 8.35 6.13
C VAL A 149 1.74 9.66 6.88
N ALA A 150 0.61 10.31 6.60
CA ALA A 150 0.22 11.52 7.31
C ALA A 150 -0.03 11.26 8.80
N GLU A 151 -0.65 10.13 9.16
CA GLU A 151 -0.83 9.72 10.55
C GLU A 151 0.52 9.54 11.26
N LEU A 152 1.49 8.82 10.65
CA LEU A 152 2.83 8.64 11.20
C LEU A 152 3.57 9.97 11.37
N TYR A 153 3.45 10.87 10.39
CA TYR A 153 4.04 12.21 10.47
C TYR A 153 3.48 13.02 11.64
N LEU A 154 2.15 13.06 11.78
CA LEU A 154 1.48 13.76 12.89
C LEU A 154 1.83 13.16 14.26
N ARG A 155 2.03 11.83 14.32
CA ARG A 155 2.47 11.15 15.53
C ARG A 155 3.88 11.59 15.94
N ALA A 156 4.80 11.66 14.99
CA ALA A 156 6.16 12.13 15.23
C ALA A 156 6.19 13.63 15.66
N VAL A 157 5.38 14.50 15.03
CA VAL A 157 5.24 15.92 15.42
C VAL A 157 4.65 16.05 16.84
N THR A 158 3.70 15.17 17.19
CA THR A 158 3.14 15.13 18.56
C THR A 158 4.20 14.76 19.58
N ALA A 159 5.01 13.72 19.30
CA ALA A 159 6.11 13.30 20.16
C ALA A 159 7.15 14.41 20.34
N GLU A 160 7.46 15.16 19.29
CA GLU A 160 8.37 16.32 19.37
C GLU A 160 7.80 17.44 20.27
N SER A 161 6.49 17.70 20.17
CA SER A 161 5.80 18.66 21.04
C SER A 161 5.82 18.23 22.51
N ARG A 162 5.71 16.94 22.80
CA ARG A 162 5.82 16.37 24.15
C ARG A 162 7.21 16.56 24.74
N ILE A 163 8.27 16.38 23.96
CA ILE A 163 9.65 16.62 24.41
C ILE A 163 9.85 18.09 24.79
N VAL A 164 9.33 19.03 23.99
CA VAL A 164 9.40 20.46 24.32
C VAL A 164 8.74 20.76 25.65
N ALA A 165 7.57 20.19 25.91
CA ALA A 165 6.87 20.33 27.19
C ALA A 165 7.62 19.66 28.35
N ALA A 166 8.09 18.42 28.17
CA ALA A 166 8.85 17.69 29.19
C ALA A 166 10.14 18.42 29.56
N ARG A 167 10.86 19.00 28.62
CA ARG A 167 12.05 19.84 28.90
C ARG A 167 11.69 21.10 29.66
N ALA A 168 10.54 21.72 29.43
CA ALA A 168 10.07 22.86 30.20
C ALA A 168 9.74 22.47 31.65
N GLN A 169 9.07 21.34 31.85
CA GLN A 169 8.75 20.80 33.16
C GLN A 169 9.99 20.41 33.96
N LEU A 170 10.96 19.74 33.30
CA LEU A 170 12.24 19.41 33.93
C LEU A 170 12.98 20.66 34.42
N ARG A 171 13.00 21.76 33.65
CA ARG A 171 13.60 23.03 34.09
C ARG A 171 12.87 23.58 35.34
N THR A 172 11.54 23.47 35.36
CA THR A 172 10.75 23.95 36.49
C THR A 172 11.01 23.10 37.74
N ALA A 173 11.06 21.76 37.62
CA ALA A 173 11.38 20.85 38.70
C ALA A 173 12.80 21.06 39.24
N GLN A 174 13.78 21.31 38.35
CA GLN A 174 15.15 21.65 38.76
C GLN A 174 15.21 22.94 39.58
N ALA A 175 14.55 24.01 39.11
CA ALA A 175 14.50 25.29 39.83
C ALA A 175 13.84 25.15 41.21
N LEU A 176 12.80 24.29 41.32
CA LEU A 176 12.14 24.01 42.57
C LEU A 176 13.05 23.25 43.54
N PHE A 177 13.77 22.23 43.05
CA PHE A 177 14.76 21.50 43.86
C PHE A 177 15.87 22.42 44.38
N ASP A 178 16.47 23.26 43.54
CA ASP A 178 17.51 24.19 43.91
C ASP A 178 17.02 25.16 45.01
N ARG A 179 15.81 25.71 44.82
CA ARG A 179 15.19 26.60 45.78
C ARG A 179 14.93 25.90 47.13
N ALA A 180 14.35 24.68 47.12
CA ALA A 180 14.11 23.93 48.37
C ALA A 180 15.41 23.61 49.09
N ALA A 181 16.51 23.32 48.34
CA ALA A 181 17.83 23.09 48.92
C ALA A 181 18.40 24.35 49.59
N ASP A 182 18.22 25.53 48.94
CA ASP A 182 18.68 26.81 49.53
C ASP A 182 17.85 27.23 50.77
N MET A 183 16.53 27.04 50.74
CA MET A 183 15.67 27.28 51.87
C MET A 183 15.99 26.35 53.05
N LYS A 184 16.37 25.09 52.80
CA LYS A 184 16.85 24.16 53.85
C LYS A 184 18.19 24.65 54.43
N LYS A 185 19.16 25.11 53.61
CA LYS A 185 20.41 25.70 54.11
C LYS A 185 20.16 26.92 54.98
N ALA A 186 19.18 27.74 54.63
CA ALA A 186 18.72 28.88 55.43
C ALA A 186 17.92 28.49 56.66
N GLY A 187 17.58 27.23 56.87
CA GLY A 187 16.82 26.73 58.02
C GLY A 187 15.32 27.05 57.97
N THR A 188 14.79 27.46 56.81
CA THR A 188 13.39 27.90 56.62
C THR A 188 12.44 26.78 56.28
N VAL A 189 12.94 25.61 55.77
CA VAL A 189 12.12 24.45 55.42
C VAL A 189 12.73 23.15 55.96
N PRO A 190 11.92 22.13 56.28
CA PRO A 190 12.40 20.84 56.72
C PRO A 190 13.02 20.05 55.56
N GLY A 191 13.89 19.08 55.88
CA GLY A 191 14.59 18.27 54.87
C GLY A 191 13.69 17.45 53.96
N ILE A 192 12.46 17.12 54.38
CA ILE A 192 11.47 16.39 53.58
C ILE A 192 11.07 17.16 52.33
N GLU A 193 11.07 18.49 52.33
CA GLU A 193 10.74 19.32 51.17
C GLU A 193 11.78 19.17 50.07
N VAL A 194 13.07 19.07 50.44
CA VAL A 194 14.15 18.79 49.44
C VAL A 194 14.02 17.40 48.87
N LEU A 195 13.67 16.38 49.66
CA LEU A 195 13.49 15.02 49.18
C LEU A 195 12.30 14.93 48.21
N ARG A 196 11.18 15.60 48.48
CA ARG A 196 10.02 15.69 47.59
C ARG A 196 10.40 16.33 46.25
N ALA A 197 11.09 17.47 46.28
CA ALA A 197 11.54 18.12 45.05
C ALA A 197 12.56 17.27 44.26
N GLN A 198 13.39 16.48 44.94
CA GLN A 198 14.34 15.57 44.32
C GLN A 198 13.62 14.38 43.63
N VAL A 199 12.58 13.83 44.23
CA VAL A 199 11.74 12.78 43.63
C VAL A 199 11.08 13.32 42.36
N GLU A 200 10.44 14.50 42.45
CA GLU A 200 9.81 15.14 41.30
C GLU A 200 10.80 15.40 40.14
N LEU A 201 12.02 15.89 40.46
CA LEU A 201 13.07 16.07 39.48
C LEU A 201 13.45 14.74 38.80
N ALA A 202 13.56 13.65 39.55
CA ALA A 202 13.86 12.33 39.00
C ALA A 202 12.73 11.80 38.11
N ASP A 203 11.49 12.04 38.46
CA ASP A 203 10.31 11.66 37.68
C ASP A 203 10.27 12.42 36.32
N GLU A 204 10.56 13.73 36.32
CA GLU A 204 10.62 14.51 35.07
C GLU A 204 11.82 14.13 34.21
N GLN A 205 12.97 13.74 34.77
CA GLN A 205 14.11 13.19 34.04
C GLN A 205 13.72 11.87 33.36
N GLN A 206 13.06 10.97 34.09
CA GLN A 206 12.58 9.70 33.53
C GLN A 206 11.58 9.93 32.39
N ARG A 207 10.65 10.87 32.56
CA ARG A 207 9.67 11.23 31.53
C ARG A 207 10.36 11.71 30.25
N LEU A 208 11.33 12.62 30.35
CA LEU A 208 12.08 13.10 29.19
C LEU A 208 12.79 11.97 28.45
N ILE A 209 13.43 11.03 29.15
CA ILE A 209 14.07 9.86 28.55
C ILE A 209 13.05 9.00 27.78
N ALA A 210 11.85 8.80 28.33
CA ALA A 210 10.78 8.05 27.66
C ALA A 210 10.30 8.74 26.38
N GLU A 211 10.04 10.06 26.43
CA GLU A 211 9.59 10.83 25.27
C GLU A 211 10.65 10.90 24.16
N GLU A 212 11.95 11.03 24.52
CA GLU A 212 13.04 11.02 23.53
C GLU A 212 13.16 9.65 22.83
N ASN A 213 12.99 8.56 23.55
CA ASN A 213 12.96 7.21 22.97
C ASN A 213 11.73 7.01 22.05
N ASP A 214 10.57 7.51 22.46
CA ASP A 214 9.34 7.39 21.66
C ASP A 214 9.43 8.22 20.38
N LEU A 215 9.94 9.45 20.42
CA LEU A 215 10.22 10.24 19.21
C LEU A 215 11.17 9.50 18.28
N ALA A 216 12.23 8.89 18.80
CA ALA A 216 13.17 8.12 17.98
C ALA A 216 12.47 6.97 17.24
N LYS A 217 11.58 6.24 17.93
CA LYS A 217 10.79 5.15 17.33
C LYS A 217 9.81 5.66 16.29
N GLU A 218 9.12 6.78 16.54
CA GLU A 218 8.18 7.36 15.57
C GLU A 218 8.91 7.87 14.32
N LYS A 219 10.10 8.46 14.46
CA LYS A 219 10.96 8.84 13.32
C LYS A 219 11.41 7.61 12.51
N LEU A 220 11.76 6.50 13.16
CA LEU A 220 12.09 5.23 12.47
C LEU A 220 10.88 4.66 11.71
N ALA A 221 9.69 4.69 12.32
CA ALA A 221 8.46 4.22 11.67
C ALA A 221 8.13 5.06 10.43
N LEU A 222 8.25 6.38 10.54
CA LEU A 222 8.06 7.31 9.42
C LEU A 222 9.10 7.09 8.34
N ALA A 223 10.40 7.01 8.67
CA ALA A 223 11.48 6.75 7.71
C ALA A 223 11.23 5.48 6.90
N ARG A 224 10.82 4.39 7.58
CA ARG A 224 10.43 3.14 6.91
C ARG A 224 9.24 3.32 5.97
N ALA A 225 8.23 4.07 6.36
CA ALA A 225 7.02 4.26 5.56
C ALA A 225 7.28 5.09 4.28
N VAL A 226 8.22 6.05 4.35
CA VAL A 226 8.59 6.93 3.23
C VAL A 226 9.84 6.49 2.47
N GLY A 227 10.37 5.29 2.78
CA GLY A 227 11.51 4.70 2.06
C GLY A 227 12.85 5.41 2.30
N LEU A 228 13.04 6.00 3.49
CA LEU A 228 14.34 6.54 3.91
C LEU A 228 15.19 5.46 4.61
N PRO A 229 16.53 5.53 4.49
CA PRO A 229 17.42 4.72 5.31
C PRO A 229 17.15 4.98 6.81
N LEU A 230 17.09 3.92 7.62
CA LEU A 230 16.76 4.04 9.05
C LEU A 230 17.84 4.77 9.86
N GLU A 231 19.07 4.81 9.34
CA GLU A 231 20.21 5.47 9.97
C GLU A 231 20.29 6.97 9.64
N GLN A 232 19.46 7.45 8.70
CA GLN A 232 19.49 8.84 8.25
C GLN A 232 18.79 9.76 9.25
N PRO A 233 19.46 10.82 9.75
CA PRO A 233 18.85 11.78 10.66
C PRO A 233 17.68 12.48 9.98
N LEU A 234 16.53 12.49 10.68
CA LEU A 234 15.26 13.05 10.20
C LEU A 234 14.82 14.21 11.12
N GLU A 235 14.58 15.38 10.54
CA GLU A 235 13.96 16.52 11.21
C GLU A 235 12.60 16.83 10.59
N LEU A 236 11.62 17.12 11.45
CA LEU A 236 10.28 17.49 11.01
C LEU A 236 10.22 19.01 10.83
N ALA A 237 9.75 19.44 9.67
CA ALA A 237 9.76 20.87 9.32
C ALA A 237 8.46 21.59 9.70
N ASP A 238 7.35 20.86 9.87
CA ASP A 238 6.04 21.45 10.12
C ASP A 238 5.65 21.34 11.61
N ALA A 239 5.00 22.38 12.11
CA ALA A 239 4.36 22.34 13.41
C ALA A 239 3.00 21.61 13.33
N MET A 240 2.49 21.17 14.50
CA MET A 240 1.18 20.54 14.61
C MET A 240 0.06 21.50 14.14
N PRO A 241 -0.78 21.10 13.15
CA PRO A 241 -1.90 21.91 12.71
C PRO A 241 -2.90 22.16 13.84
N GLN A 242 -3.33 23.41 14.02
CA GLN A 242 -4.18 23.84 15.13
C GLN A 242 -5.65 24.09 14.73
N GLY A 243 -5.94 24.10 13.42
CA GLY A 243 -7.30 24.27 12.90
C GLY A 243 -8.21 23.11 13.34
N THR A 244 -9.41 23.39 13.82
CA THR A 244 -10.36 22.38 14.27
C THR A 244 -11.56 22.20 13.34
N GLY A 245 -11.78 23.10 12.37
CA GLY A 245 -12.90 23.09 11.44
C GLY A 245 -12.62 22.25 10.18
N VAL A 246 -13.71 21.83 9.52
CA VAL A 246 -13.70 21.29 8.16
C VAL A 246 -14.73 22.07 7.32
N ALA A 247 -14.37 22.39 6.06
CA ALA A 247 -15.17 23.27 5.19
C ALA A 247 -16.27 22.53 4.41
N VAL A 248 -16.50 21.24 4.66
CA VAL A 248 -17.43 20.39 3.90
C VAL A 248 -18.65 20.05 4.73
N SER A 249 -19.85 20.13 4.15
CA SER A 249 -21.07 19.65 4.80
C SER A 249 -21.17 18.12 4.73
N GLN A 250 -21.87 17.52 5.69
CA GLN A 250 -22.04 16.04 5.72
C GLN A 250 -22.80 15.53 4.49
N GLY A 251 -23.77 16.30 3.95
CA GLY A 251 -24.52 15.92 2.76
C GLY A 251 -23.66 15.93 1.49
N ASP A 252 -22.86 17.00 1.31
CA ASP A 252 -21.95 17.11 0.18
C ASP A 252 -20.85 16.03 0.25
N ALA A 253 -20.30 15.78 1.44
CA ALA A 253 -19.31 14.74 1.67
C ALA A 253 -19.83 13.35 1.30
N LEU A 254 -21.06 13.00 1.68
CA LEU A 254 -21.66 11.72 1.32
C LEU A 254 -21.88 11.61 -0.21
N THR A 255 -22.39 12.67 -0.84
CA THR A 255 -22.58 12.68 -2.29
C THR A 255 -21.24 12.53 -3.01
N GLN A 256 -20.21 13.22 -2.55
CA GLN A 256 -18.87 13.12 -3.09
C GLN A 256 -18.27 11.72 -2.87
N ALA A 257 -18.38 11.15 -1.67
CA ALA A 257 -17.86 9.83 -1.36
C ALA A 257 -18.42 8.74 -2.28
N LEU A 258 -19.73 8.75 -2.51
CA LEU A 258 -20.40 7.81 -3.42
C LEU A 258 -19.93 7.96 -4.88
N ALA A 259 -19.42 9.12 -5.29
CA ALA A 259 -18.93 9.39 -6.62
C ALA A 259 -17.41 9.16 -6.77
N THR A 260 -16.61 9.49 -5.74
CA THR A 260 -15.14 9.52 -5.83
C THR A 260 -14.49 8.25 -5.31
N ARG A 261 -15.02 7.60 -4.27
CA ARG A 261 -14.37 6.46 -3.61
C ARG A 261 -13.93 5.36 -4.58
N HIS A 262 -12.66 5.06 -4.53
CA HIS A 262 -12.01 4.13 -5.45
C HIS A 262 -12.37 2.66 -5.18
N ASP A 263 -12.65 2.28 -3.93
CA ASP A 263 -13.13 0.95 -3.56
C ASP A 263 -14.53 0.64 -4.16
N LEU A 264 -15.44 1.63 -4.18
CA LEU A 264 -16.74 1.51 -4.85
C LEU A 264 -16.58 1.34 -6.37
N LYS A 265 -15.67 2.11 -7.00
CA LYS A 265 -15.37 2.00 -8.43
C LYS A 265 -14.75 0.64 -8.77
N ALA A 266 -13.84 0.15 -7.91
CA ALA A 266 -13.22 -1.16 -8.06
C ALA A 266 -14.27 -2.27 -8.02
N LEU A 267 -15.10 -2.31 -6.96
CA LEU A 267 -16.13 -3.34 -6.82
C LEU A 267 -17.24 -3.22 -7.90
N GLY A 268 -17.58 -2.00 -8.33
CA GLY A 268 -18.47 -1.78 -9.48
C GLY A 268 -17.91 -2.37 -10.78
N SER A 269 -16.59 -2.26 -10.99
CA SER A 269 -15.88 -2.85 -12.12
C SER A 269 -15.84 -4.37 -12.04
N GLU A 270 -15.68 -4.95 -10.83
CA GLU A 270 -15.78 -6.39 -10.60
C GLU A 270 -17.19 -6.94 -10.89
N VAL A 271 -18.24 -6.22 -10.52
CA VAL A 271 -19.63 -6.56 -10.89
C VAL A 271 -19.77 -6.59 -12.42
N GLY A 272 -19.26 -5.56 -13.12
CA GLY A 272 -19.26 -5.52 -14.58
C GLY A 272 -18.43 -6.66 -15.22
N ALA A 273 -17.33 -7.09 -14.57
CA ALA A 273 -16.57 -8.27 -14.99
C ALA A 273 -17.40 -9.55 -14.84
N ALA A 274 -18.05 -9.74 -13.72
CA ALA A 274 -18.92 -10.91 -13.47
C ALA A 274 -20.14 -10.95 -14.43
N GLU A 275 -20.69 -9.81 -14.81
CA GLU A 275 -21.74 -9.74 -15.85
C GLU A 275 -21.24 -10.23 -17.21
N ALA A 276 -20.01 -9.81 -17.58
CA ALA A 276 -19.37 -10.28 -18.80
C ALA A 276 -19.00 -11.78 -18.73
N GLU A 277 -18.57 -12.29 -17.58
CA GLU A 277 -18.33 -13.73 -17.37
C GLU A 277 -19.60 -14.56 -17.45
N ARG A 278 -20.70 -14.08 -16.86
CA ARG A 278 -22.01 -14.70 -17.03
C ARG A 278 -22.40 -14.77 -18.50
N ALA A 279 -22.18 -13.67 -19.25
CA ALA A 279 -22.41 -13.67 -20.69
C ALA A 279 -21.48 -14.65 -21.43
N ALA A 280 -20.21 -14.77 -21.03
CA ALA A 280 -19.28 -15.74 -21.57
C ALA A 280 -19.74 -17.17 -21.32
N ALA A 281 -20.17 -17.51 -20.09
CA ALA A 281 -20.67 -18.82 -19.74
C ALA A 281 -21.90 -19.22 -20.59
N ARG A 282 -22.87 -18.33 -20.77
CA ARG A 282 -24.05 -18.57 -21.60
C ARG A 282 -23.71 -18.72 -23.08
N ARG A 283 -22.75 -17.92 -23.58
CA ARG A 283 -22.33 -17.94 -24.97
C ARG A 283 -21.46 -19.14 -25.35
N GLN A 284 -21.06 -19.99 -24.37
CA GLN A 284 -20.47 -21.29 -24.68
C GLN A 284 -21.42 -22.22 -25.46
N ALA A 285 -22.74 -22.01 -25.34
CA ALA A 285 -23.74 -22.74 -26.13
C ALA A 285 -23.88 -22.21 -27.57
N TRP A 286 -23.23 -21.09 -27.91
CA TRP A 286 -23.36 -20.48 -29.24
C TRP A 286 -22.38 -21.12 -30.24
N PRO A 287 -22.69 -21.05 -31.55
CA PRO A 287 -21.75 -21.48 -32.58
C PRO A 287 -20.46 -20.67 -32.50
N SER A 288 -19.33 -21.34 -32.75
CA SER A 288 -18.03 -20.71 -32.99
C SER A 288 -17.50 -21.04 -34.39
N LEU A 289 -16.87 -20.09 -35.06
CA LEU A 289 -16.30 -20.21 -36.36
C LEU A 289 -14.81 -19.93 -36.34
N TRP A 290 -14.02 -20.84 -36.88
CA TRP A 290 -12.58 -20.77 -36.95
C TRP A 290 -12.10 -20.87 -38.35
N ALA A 291 -11.09 -20.11 -38.75
CA ALA A 291 -10.32 -20.28 -39.96
C ALA A 291 -8.91 -20.74 -39.61
N GLY A 292 -8.42 -21.70 -40.36
CA GLY A 292 -7.04 -22.18 -40.29
C GLY A 292 -6.40 -22.17 -41.68
N ALA A 293 -5.12 -21.89 -41.70
CA ALA A 293 -4.29 -22.06 -42.88
C ALA A 293 -2.94 -22.63 -42.46
N ASP A 294 -2.43 -23.53 -43.27
CA ASP A 294 -1.05 -23.96 -43.13
C ASP A 294 -0.34 -23.94 -44.48
N LEU A 295 0.94 -23.63 -44.45
CA LEU A 295 1.84 -23.66 -45.62
C LEU A 295 3.17 -24.26 -45.15
N GLY A 296 3.61 -25.30 -45.86
CA GLY A 296 4.82 -25.99 -45.48
C GLY A 296 5.42 -26.82 -46.59
N ARG A 297 6.48 -27.54 -46.25
CA ARG A 297 7.15 -28.51 -47.11
C ARG A 297 7.22 -29.84 -46.41
N ILE A 298 6.77 -30.91 -47.07
CA ILE A 298 6.79 -32.29 -46.59
C ILE A 298 7.48 -33.20 -47.58
N GLY A 299 8.29 -34.13 -47.09
CA GLY A 299 8.98 -35.14 -47.91
C GLY A 299 9.96 -36.00 -47.10
N PRO A 300 10.64 -36.94 -47.75
CA PRO A 300 11.63 -37.80 -47.07
C PRO A 300 12.81 -37.02 -46.45
N THR A 301 13.21 -35.92 -47.08
CA THR A 301 14.27 -35.02 -46.59
C THR A 301 13.88 -33.59 -46.89
N LEU A 302 14.46 -32.60 -46.19
CA LEU A 302 14.18 -31.18 -46.41
C LEU A 302 14.49 -30.75 -47.88
N ALA A 303 15.52 -31.33 -48.49
CA ALA A 303 15.92 -31.03 -49.88
C ALA A 303 14.90 -31.54 -50.91
N SER A 304 14.29 -32.71 -50.68
CA SER A 304 13.30 -33.34 -51.56
C SER A 304 11.85 -32.96 -51.23
N ALA A 305 11.64 -32.24 -50.13
CA ALA A 305 10.31 -31.87 -49.66
C ALA A 305 9.56 -30.97 -50.68
N LYS A 306 8.29 -31.25 -50.85
CA LYS A 306 7.36 -30.52 -51.76
C LYS A 306 6.52 -29.54 -50.95
N SER A 307 6.19 -28.41 -51.56
CA SER A 307 5.29 -27.43 -50.95
C SER A 307 3.85 -27.94 -50.93
N THR A 308 3.22 -27.80 -49.76
CA THR A 308 1.81 -28.14 -49.54
C THR A 308 1.15 -27.05 -48.70
N PHE A 309 -0.16 -26.86 -48.87
CA PHE A 309 -0.95 -25.96 -48.08
C PHE A 309 -2.29 -26.58 -47.76
N THR A 310 -2.90 -26.13 -46.66
CA THR A 310 -4.28 -26.45 -46.31
C THR A 310 -5.01 -25.17 -45.90
N LEU A 311 -6.24 -25.00 -46.34
CA LEU A 311 -7.16 -23.98 -45.90
C LEU A 311 -8.35 -24.68 -45.21
N THR A 312 -8.65 -24.29 -43.97
CA THR A 312 -9.70 -24.93 -43.20
C THR A 312 -10.65 -23.88 -42.67
N ALA A 313 -11.96 -24.11 -42.75
CA ALA A 313 -12.97 -23.37 -42.03
C ALA A 313 -13.75 -24.39 -41.18
N MET A 314 -13.86 -24.13 -39.86
CA MET A 314 -14.53 -25.05 -38.94
C MET A 314 -15.61 -24.32 -38.16
N LEU A 315 -16.86 -24.74 -38.34
CA LEU A 315 -18.00 -24.33 -37.54
C LEU A 315 -18.23 -25.39 -36.43
N ARG A 316 -18.19 -24.95 -35.18
CA ARG A 316 -18.47 -25.81 -34.05
C ARG A 316 -19.72 -25.34 -33.34
N LEU A 317 -20.69 -26.24 -33.15
CA LEU A 317 -21.91 -26.03 -32.35
C LEU A 317 -22.01 -27.12 -31.29
N PRO A 318 -21.91 -26.79 -30.00
CA PRO A 318 -22.07 -27.77 -28.95
C PRO A 318 -23.57 -28.17 -28.81
N LEU A 319 -23.92 -29.44 -29.06
CA LEU A 319 -25.28 -29.93 -28.96
C LEU A 319 -25.60 -30.47 -27.56
N PHE A 320 -24.64 -31.16 -26.96
CA PHE A 320 -24.76 -31.72 -25.61
C PHE A 320 -23.38 -31.83 -24.96
N GLU A 321 -23.23 -31.28 -23.77
CA GLU A 321 -21.99 -31.33 -23.02
C GLU A 321 -22.20 -31.79 -21.54
N GLY A 322 -23.11 -32.72 -21.32
CA GLY A 322 -23.31 -33.35 -20.01
C GLY A 322 -23.63 -32.37 -18.87
N GLY A 323 -24.24 -31.21 -19.16
CA GLY A 323 -24.59 -30.22 -18.16
C GLY A 323 -23.47 -29.21 -17.83
N ARG A 324 -22.27 -29.29 -18.46
CA ARG A 324 -21.12 -28.42 -18.20
C ARG A 324 -21.46 -26.92 -18.36
N ILE A 325 -22.13 -26.56 -19.46
CA ILE A 325 -22.51 -25.16 -19.73
C ILE A 325 -23.51 -24.67 -18.67
N LYS A 326 -24.50 -25.48 -18.31
CA LYS A 326 -25.48 -25.13 -17.28
C LYS A 326 -24.82 -24.94 -15.89
N GLY A 327 -23.87 -25.80 -15.54
CA GLY A 327 -23.05 -25.65 -14.34
C GLY A 327 -22.23 -24.36 -14.34
N ALA A 328 -21.62 -23.99 -15.49
CA ALA A 328 -20.90 -22.73 -15.64
C ALA A 328 -21.80 -21.49 -15.48
N GLU A 329 -23.03 -21.54 -16.02
CA GLU A 329 -24.03 -20.48 -15.83
C GLU A 329 -24.40 -20.29 -14.36
N ILE A 330 -24.73 -21.39 -13.66
CA ILE A 330 -25.11 -21.35 -12.23
C ILE A 330 -23.99 -20.73 -11.39
N ARG A 331 -22.73 -21.11 -11.64
CA ARG A 331 -21.57 -20.54 -10.96
C ARG A 331 -21.42 -19.05 -11.23
N ALA A 332 -21.57 -18.62 -12.49
CA ALA A 332 -21.48 -17.22 -12.88
C ALA A 332 -22.63 -16.38 -12.29
N ASP A 333 -23.85 -16.90 -12.27
CA ASP A 333 -25.02 -16.27 -11.66
C ASP A 333 -24.82 -16.09 -10.15
N ALA A 334 -24.34 -17.12 -9.45
CA ALA A 334 -24.03 -17.06 -8.01
C ALA A 334 -22.94 -16.04 -7.71
N ARG A 335 -21.85 -16.00 -8.50
CA ARG A 335 -20.78 -15.02 -8.34
C ARG A 335 -21.26 -13.59 -8.56
N LEU A 336 -22.08 -13.36 -9.57
CA LEU A 336 -22.67 -12.04 -9.83
C LEU A 336 -23.58 -11.59 -8.68
N ALA A 337 -24.43 -12.49 -8.17
CA ALA A 337 -25.30 -12.20 -7.02
C ALA A 337 -24.47 -11.84 -5.77
N GLU A 338 -23.41 -12.59 -5.48
CA GLU A 338 -22.48 -12.30 -4.39
C GLU A 338 -21.87 -10.90 -4.51
N LEU A 339 -21.31 -10.55 -5.68
CA LEU A 339 -20.65 -9.25 -5.89
C LEU A 339 -21.64 -8.09 -5.82
N ARG A 340 -22.88 -8.27 -6.30
CA ARG A 340 -23.93 -7.26 -6.16
C ARG A 340 -24.34 -7.04 -4.71
N ALA A 341 -24.44 -8.10 -3.92
CA ALA A 341 -24.69 -8.00 -2.49
C ALA A 341 -23.56 -7.25 -1.76
N ARG A 342 -22.30 -7.57 -2.09
CA ARG A 342 -21.13 -6.86 -1.55
C ARG A 342 -21.12 -5.38 -1.94
N LEU A 343 -21.49 -5.05 -3.18
CA LEU A 343 -21.56 -3.65 -3.63
C LEU A 343 -22.65 -2.87 -2.88
N ALA A 344 -23.80 -3.51 -2.66
CA ALA A 344 -24.89 -2.91 -1.88
C ALA A 344 -24.49 -2.70 -0.41
N ASP A 345 -23.71 -3.61 0.16
CA ASP A 345 -23.18 -3.51 1.52
C ASP A 345 -22.11 -2.41 1.63
N LEU A 346 -21.16 -2.40 0.69
CA LEU A 346 -20.12 -1.37 0.65
C LEU A 346 -20.70 0.06 0.54
N ARG A 347 -21.80 0.26 -0.19
CA ARG A 347 -22.49 1.56 -0.24
C ARG A 347 -22.99 1.99 1.14
N ARG A 348 -23.56 1.07 1.92
CA ARG A 348 -23.99 1.35 3.30
C ARG A 348 -22.79 1.61 4.22
N GLN A 349 -21.69 0.88 4.02
CA GLN A 349 -20.46 1.10 4.75
C GLN A 349 -19.88 2.49 4.47
N VAL A 350 -19.89 2.96 3.22
CA VAL A 350 -19.48 4.33 2.86
C VAL A 350 -20.32 5.39 3.58
N GLU A 351 -21.64 5.20 3.61
CA GLU A 351 -22.52 6.10 4.36
C GLU A 351 -22.20 6.12 5.85
N TYR A 352 -21.97 4.94 6.44
CA TYR A 352 -21.54 4.81 7.84
C TYR A 352 -20.18 5.49 8.08
N ASP A 353 -19.17 5.21 7.24
CA ASP A 353 -17.83 5.76 7.38
C ASP A 353 -17.83 7.30 7.39
N VAL A 354 -18.55 7.90 6.42
CA VAL A 354 -18.67 9.37 6.34
C VAL A 354 -19.35 9.94 7.57
N ARG A 355 -20.48 9.36 7.99
CA ARG A 355 -21.22 9.84 9.18
C ARG A 355 -20.40 9.68 10.46
N ALA A 356 -19.74 8.55 10.65
CA ALA A 356 -18.86 8.30 11.80
C ALA A 356 -17.69 9.29 11.84
N ALA A 357 -17.01 9.51 10.69
CA ALA A 357 -15.91 10.45 10.60
C ALA A 357 -16.34 11.90 10.94
N PHE A 358 -17.56 12.34 10.58
CA PHE A 358 -18.07 13.64 11.00
C PHE A 358 -18.30 13.73 12.50
N LEU A 359 -18.81 12.66 13.14
CA LEU A 359 -18.97 12.62 14.59
C LEU A 359 -17.60 12.69 15.29
N ASP A 360 -16.60 11.96 14.78
CA ASP A 360 -15.25 11.95 15.31
C ASP A 360 -14.58 13.32 15.19
N VAL A 361 -14.67 13.98 14.04
CA VAL A 361 -14.13 15.34 13.85
C VAL A 361 -14.76 16.32 14.83
N ARG A 362 -16.10 16.29 14.98
CA ARG A 362 -16.81 17.17 15.91
C ARG A 362 -16.39 16.92 17.37
N SER A 363 -16.38 15.66 17.79
CA SER A 363 -15.98 15.27 19.14
C SER A 363 -14.52 15.66 19.43
N ALA A 364 -13.61 15.42 18.47
CA ALA A 364 -12.21 15.76 18.61
C ALA A 364 -12.00 17.29 18.69
N ALA A 365 -12.70 18.07 17.88
CA ALA A 365 -12.66 19.54 17.94
C ALA A 365 -13.13 20.08 19.31
N ASP A 366 -14.21 19.52 19.85
CA ASP A 366 -14.68 19.91 21.18
C ASP A 366 -13.66 19.56 22.28
N ARG A 367 -13.00 18.38 22.19
CA ARG A 367 -11.93 17.98 23.13
C ARG A 367 -10.73 18.94 23.05
N VAL A 368 -10.31 19.36 21.86
CA VAL A 368 -9.21 20.33 21.71
C VAL A 368 -9.56 21.63 22.43
N ARG A 369 -10.78 22.12 22.27
CA ARG A 369 -11.23 23.35 22.93
C ARG A 369 -11.21 23.23 24.45
N VAL A 370 -11.73 22.12 25.01
CA VAL A 370 -11.75 21.86 26.44
C VAL A 370 -10.34 21.72 27.01
N ASN A 371 -9.49 20.94 26.34
CA ASN A 371 -8.13 20.70 26.82
C ASN A 371 -7.22 21.93 26.69
N ARG A 372 -7.44 22.80 25.70
CA ARG A 372 -6.76 24.09 25.64
C ARG A 372 -7.06 24.95 26.87
N ASN A 373 -8.32 25.07 27.24
CA ASN A 373 -8.71 25.79 28.44
C ASN A 373 -8.15 25.14 29.73
N ALA A 374 -8.07 23.79 29.76
CA ALA A 374 -7.47 23.08 30.89
C ALA A 374 -5.98 23.41 31.06
N VAL A 375 -5.22 23.53 29.95
CA VAL A 375 -3.81 23.96 30.01
C VAL A 375 -3.68 25.37 30.55
N GLU A 376 -4.52 26.32 30.15
CA GLU A 376 -4.52 27.69 30.66
C GLU A 376 -4.79 27.74 32.16
N LEU A 377 -5.81 27.01 32.64
CA LEU A 377 -6.17 26.93 34.07
C LEU A 377 -5.08 26.26 34.90
N ALA A 378 -4.48 25.15 34.39
CA ALA A 378 -3.41 24.46 35.10
C ALA A 378 -2.15 25.33 35.23
N ASN A 379 -1.79 26.10 34.18
CA ASN A 379 -0.68 27.04 34.25
C ASN A 379 -0.96 28.19 35.26
N ALA A 380 -2.18 28.71 35.30
CA ALA A 380 -2.57 29.72 36.29
C ALA A 380 -2.50 29.17 37.71
N GLN A 381 -2.95 27.92 37.94
CA GLN A 381 -2.84 27.23 39.22
C GLN A 381 -1.38 27.07 39.64
N LEU A 382 -0.51 26.64 38.73
CA LEU A 382 0.93 26.50 39.03
C LEU A 382 1.57 27.84 39.43
N GLY A 383 1.25 28.91 38.70
CA GLY A 383 1.74 30.27 39.05
C GLY A 383 1.32 30.66 40.48
N GLN A 384 0.04 30.49 40.83
CA GLN A 384 -0.44 30.80 42.18
C GLN A 384 0.20 29.94 43.27
N ALA A 385 0.39 28.62 43.02
CA ALA A 385 1.06 27.73 43.94
C ALA A 385 2.52 28.13 44.16
N GLN A 386 3.26 28.53 43.12
CA GLN A 386 4.63 29.03 43.22
C GLN A 386 4.73 30.35 43.98
N ASP A 387 3.79 31.28 43.77
CA ASP A 387 3.75 32.56 44.48
C ASP A 387 3.49 32.34 46.00
N ARG A 388 2.55 31.47 46.35
CA ARG A 388 2.23 31.12 47.76
C ARG A 388 3.40 30.41 48.46
N PHE A 389 4.04 29.46 47.75
CA PHE A 389 5.24 28.80 48.28
C PHE A 389 6.38 29.79 48.50
N THR A 390 6.57 30.73 47.55
CA THR A 390 7.59 31.76 47.61
C THR A 390 7.35 32.72 48.76
N ALA A 391 6.09 33.04 49.08
CA ALA A 391 5.69 33.87 50.22
C ALA A 391 5.73 33.12 51.56
N GLY A 392 6.05 31.82 51.57
CA GLY A 392 6.06 30.99 52.78
C GLY A 392 4.66 30.68 53.34
N ILE A 393 3.60 30.83 52.53
CA ILE A 393 2.20 30.64 52.91
C ILE A 393 1.76 29.17 52.71
N SER A 394 2.40 28.44 51.78
CA SER A 394 2.13 27.05 51.50
C SER A 394 3.41 26.20 51.47
N ASP A 395 3.25 24.86 51.51
CA ASP A 395 4.34 23.92 51.35
C ASP A 395 4.60 23.60 49.87
N ASN A 396 5.69 22.86 49.60
CA ASN A 396 6.07 22.43 48.25
C ASN A 396 5.06 21.44 47.63
N LEU A 397 4.25 20.74 48.43
CA LEU A 397 3.29 19.75 47.93
C LEU A 397 2.27 20.40 46.97
N GLU A 398 1.80 21.61 47.29
CA GLU A 398 0.87 22.35 46.42
C GLU A 398 1.50 22.65 45.03
N VAL A 399 2.79 22.99 45.00
CA VAL A 399 3.52 23.25 43.76
C VAL A 399 3.72 21.96 42.94
N VAL A 400 4.12 20.86 43.59
CA VAL A 400 4.29 19.54 42.92
C VAL A 400 2.96 19.04 42.34
N GLN A 401 1.85 19.18 43.09
CA GLN A 401 0.53 18.83 42.58
C GLN A 401 0.11 19.68 41.37
N ALA A 402 0.40 20.99 41.41
CA ALA A 402 0.11 21.89 40.30
C ALA A 402 0.99 21.57 39.05
N GLN A 403 2.26 21.17 39.24
CA GLN A 403 3.12 20.68 38.16
C GLN A 403 2.54 19.41 37.52
N GLY A 404 2.11 18.44 38.31
CA GLY A 404 1.43 17.24 37.81
C GLY A 404 0.15 17.58 37.02
N ALA A 405 -0.63 18.58 37.47
CA ALA A 405 -1.81 19.05 36.73
C ALA A 405 -1.45 19.69 35.39
N VAL A 406 -0.38 20.48 35.30
CA VAL A 406 0.12 21.04 34.02
C VAL A 406 0.61 19.94 33.11
N ALA A 407 1.33 18.94 33.64
CA ALA A 407 1.80 17.79 32.83
C ALA A 407 0.61 17.04 32.21
N ALA A 408 -0.39 16.69 33.04
CA ALA A 408 -1.60 15.99 32.57
C ALA A 408 -2.41 16.83 31.55
N ALA A 409 -2.56 18.13 31.78
CA ALA A 409 -3.28 19.03 30.87
C ALA A 409 -2.59 19.13 29.49
N ASN A 410 -1.26 19.27 29.47
CA ASN A 410 -0.48 19.30 28.21
C ASN A 410 -0.60 17.97 27.46
N GLU A 411 -0.45 16.82 28.13
CA GLU A 411 -0.62 15.51 27.50
C GLU A 411 -2.00 15.35 26.86
N ASN A 412 -3.06 15.69 27.60
CA ASN A 412 -4.42 15.65 27.09
C ASN A 412 -4.61 16.61 25.89
N TYR A 413 -3.97 17.77 25.90
CA TYR A 413 -4.06 18.74 24.81
C TYR A 413 -3.36 18.21 23.55
N PHE A 414 -2.11 17.73 23.64
CA PHE A 414 -1.38 17.16 22.49
C PHE A 414 -2.10 15.94 21.93
N SER A 415 -2.58 15.05 22.79
CA SER A 415 -3.37 13.89 22.39
C SER A 415 -4.67 14.29 21.66
N SER A 416 -5.35 15.35 22.14
CA SER A 416 -6.57 15.84 21.49
C SER A 416 -6.29 16.52 20.13
N LEU A 417 -5.20 17.26 19.99
CA LEU A 417 -4.76 17.84 18.70
C LEU A 417 -4.43 16.76 17.68
N TYR A 418 -3.66 15.75 18.12
CA TYR A 418 -3.37 14.59 17.27
C TYR A 418 -4.65 13.90 16.82
N ALA A 419 -5.54 13.56 17.76
CA ALA A 419 -6.81 12.90 17.47
C ALA A 419 -7.69 13.73 16.50
N CYS A 420 -7.72 15.07 16.64
CA CYS A 420 -8.45 15.96 15.77
C CYS A 420 -7.90 15.94 14.34
N ASN A 421 -6.58 16.01 14.18
CA ASN A 421 -5.96 15.98 12.86
C ASN A 421 -6.11 14.60 12.18
N VAL A 422 -5.98 13.51 12.93
CA VAL A 422 -6.24 12.15 12.42
C VAL A 422 -7.72 11.99 12.02
N ALA A 423 -8.68 12.51 12.79
CA ALA A 423 -10.10 12.47 12.45
C ALA A 423 -10.39 13.24 11.13
N LYS A 424 -9.73 14.38 10.91
CA LYS A 424 -9.84 15.14 9.66
C LYS A 424 -9.26 14.37 8.45
N LEU A 425 -8.12 13.71 8.63
CA LEU A 425 -7.55 12.82 7.60
C LEU A 425 -8.44 11.61 7.33
N ALA A 426 -9.03 11.02 8.38
CA ALA A 426 -9.98 9.91 8.25
C ALA A 426 -11.23 10.35 7.47
N LEU A 427 -11.72 11.57 7.68
CA LEU A 427 -12.81 12.14 6.90
C LEU A 427 -12.42 12.34 5.44
N ALA A 428 -11.24 12.89 5.15
CA ALA A 428 -10.74 13.02 3.77
C ALA A 428 -10.64 11.64 3.08
N ARG A 429 -10.17 10.62 3.80
CA ARG A 429 -10.13 9.22 3.34
C ARG A 429 -11.53 8.64 3.14
N ALA A 430 -12.47 8.89 4.06
CA ALA A 430 -13.85 8.42 3.96
C ALA A 430 -14.60 9.02 2.75
N ILE A 431 -14.25 10.25 2.37
CA ILE A 431 -14.74 10.90 1.16
C ILE A 431 -14.03 10.37 -0.10
N GLY A 432 -12.79 9.85 0.01
CA GLY A 432 -11.98 9.40 -1.12
C GLY A 432 -11.23 10.54 -1.81
N VAL A 433 -10.70 11.49 -1.04
CA VAL A 433 -9.96 12.67 -1.52
C VAL A 433 -8.68 12.93 -0.70
N ALA A 434 -8.22 11.95 0.07
CA ALA A 434 -7.05 12.13 0.93
C ALA A 434 -5.79 12.42 0.12
N GLU A 435 -5.58 11.77 -1.02
CA GLU A 435 -4.42 12.02 -1.88
C GLU A 435 -4.38 13.47 -2.40
N GLU A 436 -5.52 14.01 -2.78
CA GLU A 436 -5.59 15.34 -3.40
C GLU A 436 -5.67 16.47 -2.37
N ARG A 437 -6.32 16.23 -1.22
CA ARG A 437 -6.77 17.29 -0.32
C ARG A 437 -6.37 17.11 1.15
N ALA A 438 -5.49 16.16 1.49
CA ALA A 438 -5.08 15.95 2.89
C ALA A 438 -4.57 17.24 3.55
N GLY A 439 -3.79 18.05 2.84
CA GLY A 439 -3.30 19.35 3.34
C GLY A 439 -4.42 20.33 3.69
N GLU A 440 -5.42 20.48 2.80
CA GLU A 440 -6.56 21.37 3.02
C GLU A 440 -7.38 20.97 4.26
N PHE A 441 -7.59 19.67 4.46
CA PHE A 441 -8.30 19.18 5.63
C PHE A 441 -7.53 19.45 6.93
N LEU A 442 -6.20 19.40 6.91
CA LEU A 442 -5.36 19.66 8.07
C LEU A 442 -5.26 21.15 8.42
N GLU A 443 -5.12 22.04 7.42
CA GLU A 443 -5.06 23.48 7.66
C GLU A 443 -6.36 24.02 8.24
N GLY A 444 -7.51 23.41 7.94
CA GLY A 444 -8.82 23.84 8.37
C GLY A 444 -9.32 25.05 7.57
N SER A 445 -10.63 25.32 7.62
CA SER A 445 -11.16 26.60 7.14
C SER A 445 -10.67 27.74 8.06
N LYS A 446 -9.95 28.72 7.48
CA LYS A 446 -9.66 29.99 8.13
C LYS A 446 -10.92 30.76 8.46
#